data_1e3e9c90173f9c0efae57d709ba8230b
#
_entry.id   1e3e9c90173f9c0efae57d709ba8230b
#
_cell.length_a   1.000
_cell.length_b   1.000
_cell.length_c   1.000
_cell.angle_alpha   90.00
_cell.angle_beta   90.00
_cell.angle_gamma   90.00
#
_symmetry.space_group_name_H-M   'P 1'
#
loop_
_entity.id
_entity.type
_entity.pdbx_description
1 polymer ?
#
loop_
_entity_poly.entity_id
_entity_poly.type
_entity_poly.pdbx_seq_one_letter_code
_entity_poly.pdbx_strand_id
1 'polypeptide(L)'
;MSAGFEFAKKHEITICGRAYPCDISDKRMLEGVTRDFPRVLQAAQAFCAMDAKLKPGGQDGRSADTMAQEALKKFSDAVSMCRTFIEGTLGVEEYREIFGGRPENINEHISLCAYIYGEVMGGRREVVEQFLIPELKEAVANVSGNSGAAGPD
;
A
#
# COMPACT_ATOMS: atom_id res chain seq x y z
N MET A 1 19.07 -14.45 -37.92
CA MET A 1 19.28 -13.45 -36.88
C MET A 1 18.60 -13.91 -35.63
N SER A 2 19.34 -14.13 -34.57
CA SER A 2 18.73 -14.54 -33.30
C SER A 2 18.12 -13.36 -32.60
N ALA A 3 16.95 -13.57 -32.04
CA ALA A 3 16.34 -12.54 -31.22
C ALA A 3 17.13 -12.43 -29.90
N GLY A 4 17.53 -11.23 -29.55
CA GLY A 4 18.20 -11.00 -28.30
C GLY A 4 17.23 -11.15 -27.14
N PHE A 5 17.78 -11.15 -25.94
CA PHE A 5 16.97 -11.12 -24.73
C PHE A 5 16.56 -9.69 -24.42
N GLU A 6 15.31 -9.51 -24.09
CA GLU A 6 14.78 -8.22 -23.60
C GLU A 6 13.98 -8.48 -22.35
N PHE A 7 14.09 -7.56 -21.41
CA PHE A 7 13.28 -7.64 -20.19
C PHE A 7 11.83 -7.35 -20.53
N ALA A 8 10.93 -8.03 -19.83
CA ALA A 8 9.50 -7.78 -20.00
C ALA A 8 9.18 -6.34 -19.59
N LYS A 9 8.16 -5.78 -20.25
CA LYS A 9 7.70 -4.44 -19.93
C LYS A 9 7.17 -4.44 -18.49
N LYS A 10 7.62 -3.47 -17.71
CA LYS A 10 7.19 -3.35 -16.31
C LYS A 10 5.77 -2.83 -16.24
N HIS A 11 5.05 -3.29 -15.23
CA HIS A 11 3.73 -2.75 -14.93
C HIS A 11 3.85 -1.28 -14.50
N GLU A 12 2.96 -0.46 -15.02
CA GLU A 12 2.92 0.96 -14.66
C GLU A 12 1.55 1.31 -14.08
N ILE A 13 1.54 2.25 -13.15
CA ILE A 13 0.32 2.80 -12.59
C ILE A 13 0.24 4.27 -12.95
N THR A 14 -0.97 4.80 -13.03
CA THR A 14 -1.19 6.20 -13.37
C THR A 14 -1.68 6.94 -12.13
N ILE A 15 -0.96 7.99 -11.75
CA ILE A 15 -1.32 8.83 -10.61
C ILE A 15 -1.33 10.27 -11.09
N CYS A 16 -2.48 10.93 -11.00
CA CYS A 16 -2.64 12.32 -11.43
C CYS A 16 -2.16 12.54 -12.87
N GLY A 17 -2.43 11.58 -13.75
CA GLY A 17 -2.10 11.69 -15.16
C GLY A 17 -0.69 11.32 -15.53
N ARG A 18 0.15 10.94 -14.58
CA ARG A 18 1.53 10.51 -14.85
C ARG A 18 1.69 9.03 -14.58
N ALA A 19 2.52 8.38 -15.39
CA ALA A 19 2.81 6.97 -15.23
C ALA A 19 4.01 6.78 -14.30
N TYR A 20 3.89 5.81 -13.40
CA TYR A 20 4.96 5.44 -12.49
C TYR A 20 5.18 3.93 -12.58
N PRO A 21 6.43 3.49 -12.62
CA PRO A 21 6.69 2.06 -12.65
C PRO A 21 6.28 1.40 -11.32
N CYS A 22 5.64 0.26 -11.45
CA CYS A 22 5.17 -0.51 -10.31
C CYS A 22 5.53 -1.97 -10.56
N ASP A 23 6.81 -2.26 -10.45
CA ASP A 23 7.31 -3.60 -10.74
C ASP A 23 7.09 -4.51 -9.54
N ILE A 24 6.13 -5.38 -9.67
CA ILE A 24 5.74 -6.27 -8.59
C ILE A 24 6.77 -7.33 -8.27
N SER A 25 7.74 -7.52 -9.16
CA SER A 25 8.87 -8.43 -8.93
C SER A 25 10.02 -7.73 -8.23
N ASP A 26 9.91 -6.43 -8.02
CA ASP A 26 10.93 -5.64 -7.38
C ASP A 26 10.83 -5.84 -5.86
N LYS A 27 11.98 -6.05 -5.24
CA LYS A 27 12.07 -6.22 -3.79
C LYS A 27 11.47 -5.03 -3.04
N ARG A 28 11.61 -3.80 -3.57
CA ARG A 28 11.07 -2.59 -2.96
C ARG A 28 9.55 -2.67 -2.84
N MET A 29 8.89 -3.15 -3.89
CA MET A 29 7.44 -3.30 -3.87
C MET A 29 7.01 -4.36 -2.86
N LEU A 30 7.71 -5.48 -2.82
CA LEU A 30 7.39 -6.54 -1.88
C LEU A 30 7.59 -6.08 -0.43
N GLU A 31 8.68 -5.38 -0.14
CA GLU A 31 8.91 -4.84 1.19
C GLU A 31 7.84 -3.82 1.56
N GLY A 32 7.42 -2.99 0.61
CA GLY A 32 6.37 -2.01 0.85
C GLY A 32 5.07 -2.67 1.27
N VAL A 33 4.63 -3.68 0.52
CA VAL A 33 3.33 -4.31 0.81
C VAL A 33 3.39 -5.21 2.03
N THR A 34 4.54 -5.79 2.36
CA THR A 34 4.62 -6.73 3.47
C THR A 34 5.04 -6.08 4.78
N ARG A 35 5.84 -5.03 4.73
CA ARG A 35 6.35 -4.38 5.94
C ARG A 35 5.67 -3.03 6.20
N ASP A 36 5.62 -2.18 5.19
CA ASP A 36 5.19 -0.79 5.40
C ASP A 36 3.68 -0.60 5.36
N PHE A 37 2.99 -1.31 4.48
CA PHE A 37 1.54 -1.13 4.36
C PHE A 37 0.78 -1.52 5.64
N PRO A 38 1.14 -2.62 6.34
CA PRO A 38 0.50 -2.90 7.64
C PRO A 38 0.68 -1.77 8.65
N ARG A 39 1.81 -1.08 8.60
CA ARG A 39 2.07 0.07 9.47
C ARG A 39 1.19 1.26 9.09
N VAL A 40 0.95 1.45 7.79
CA VAL A 40 0.02 2.48 7.32
C VAL A 40 -1.37 2.21 7.87
N LEU A 41 -1.85 0.97 7.77
CA LEU A 41 -3.16 0.60 8.29
C LEU A 41 -3.26 0.84 9.79
N GLN A 42 -2.24 0.45 10.53
CA GLN A 42 -2.22 0.62 11.97
C GLN A 42 -2.26 2.10 12.36
N ALA A 43 -1.46 2.92 11.70
CA ALA A 43 -1.43 4.35 11.97
C ALA A 43 -2.74 5.03 11.58
N ALA A 44 -3.35 4.62 10.47
CA ALA A 44 -4.63 5.15 10.04
C ALA A 44 -5.74 4.79 11.03
N GLN A 45 -5.74 3.57 11.54
CA GLN A 45 -6.71 3.14 12.54
C GLN A 45 -6.56 3.94 13.83
N ALA A 46 -5.32 4.19 14.25
CA ALA A 46 -5.06 4.98 15.45
C ALA A 46 -5.56 6.41 15.30
N PHE A 47 -5.37 6.99 14.11
CA PHE A 47 -5.88 8.34 13.84
C PHE A 47 -7.41 8.36 13.86
N CYS A 48 -8.05 7.38 13.21
CA CYS A 48 -9.51 7.32 13.17
C CYS A 48 -10.11 7.18 14.58
N ALA A 49 -9.48 6.39 15.45
CA ALA A 49 -9.92 6.24 16.83
C ALA A 49 -9.82 7.57 17.60
N MET A 50 -8.76 8.32 17.33
CA MET A 50 -8.56 9.61 17.95
C MET A 50 -9.59 10.65 17.46
N ASP A 51 -9.84 10.65 16.14
CA ASP A 51 -10.81 11.54 15.52
C ASP A 51 -12.21 11.33 16.13
N ALA A 52 -12.57 10.08 16.38
CA ALA A 52 -13.84 9.76 16.99
C ALA A 52 -13.97 10.36 18.39
N LYS A 53 -12.87 10.45 19.14
CA LYS A 53 -12.86 11.04 20.49
C LYS A 53 -13.02 12.55 20.47
N LEU A 54 -12.69 13.20 19.35
CA LEU A 54 -12.82 14.64 19.21
C LEU A 54 -14.25 15.10 18.93
N LYS A 55 -15.14 14.17 18.63
CA LYS A 55 -16.54 14.50 18.34
C LYS A 55 -17.26 14.91 19.62
N PRO A 56 -18.27 15.79 19.50
CA PRO A 56 -19.06 16.18 20.68
C PRO A 56 -19.60 14.94 21.40
N GLY A 57 -19.40 14.90 22.70
CA GLY A 57 -19.84 13.77 23.51
C GLY A 57 -18.87 12.62 23.59
N GLY A 58 -17.76 12.68 22.86
CA GLY A 58 -16.77 11.61 22.88
C GLY A 58 -15.60 11.88 23.81
N GLN A 59 -15.78 12.76 24.78
CA GLN A 59 -14.67 13.15 25.65
C GLN A 59 -14.42 12.12 26.74
N ASP A 60 -13.14 11.89 26.99
CA ASP A 60 -12.72 10.93 28.01
C ASP A 60 -12.19 11.60 29.27
N GLY A 61 -12.51 12.88 29.47
CA GLY A 61 -12.08 13.62 30.64
C GLY A 61 -10.78 14.38 30.48
N ARG A 62 -10.13 14.27 29.32
CA ARG A 62 -8.90 15.03 29.08
C ARG A 62 -9.21 16.44 28.58
N SER A 63 -8.23 17.35 28.75
CA SER A 63 -8.40 18.71 28.26
C SER A 63 -8.45 18.75 26.73
N ALA A 64 -9.13 19.76 26.19
CA ALA A 64 -9.23 19.97 24.78
C ALA A 64 -7.85 20.11 24.11
N ASP A 65 -6.95 20.84 24.80
CA ASP A 65 -5.58 21.03 24.29
C ASP A 65 -4.81 19.73 24.19
N THR A 66 -4.92 18.88 25.21
CA THR A 66 -4.26 17.58 25.20
C THR A 66 -4.78 16.72 24.06
N MET A 67 -6.11 16.70 23.88
CA MET A 67 -6.73 15.92 22.80
C MET A 67 -6.33 16.44 21.44
N ALA A 68 -6.26 17.76 21.27
CA ALA A 68 -5.83 18.36 20.01
C ALA A 68 -4.39 17.99 19.69
N GLN A 69 -3.51 18.03 20.69
CA GLN A 69 -2.11 17.66 20.49
C GLN A 69 -1.97 16.19 20.12
N GLU A 70 -2.73 15.31 20.76
CA GLU A 70 -2.72 13.90 20.44
C GLU A 70 -3.24 13.65 19.02
N ALA A 71 -4.29 14.37 18.62
CA ALA A 71 -4.84 14.24 17.27
C ALA A 71 -3.82 14.67 16.24
N LEU A 72 -3.12 15.78 16.47
CA LEU A 72 -2.09 16.25 15.55
C LEU A 72 -0.93 15.26 15.47
N LYS A 73 -0.56 14.65 16.59
CA LYS A 73 0.50 13.64 16.60
C LYS A 73 0.08 12.42 15.81
N LYS A 74 -1.15 11.94 15.99
CA LYS A 74 -1.65 10.77 15.25
C LYS A 74 -1.76 11.07 13.76
N PHE A 75 -2.15 12.29 13.41
CA PHE A 75 -2.17 12.75 12.03
C PHE A 75 -0.77 12.69 11.42
N SER A 76 0.20 13.27 12.11
CA SER A 76 1.60 13.29 11.64
C SER A 76 2.17 11.89 11.51
N ASP A 77 1.89 11.02 12.48
CA ASP A 77 2.34 9.63 12.44
C ASP A 77 1.76 8.91 11.24
N ALA A 78 0.47 9.09 10.97
CA ALA A 78 -0.19 8.43 9.84
C ALA A 78 0.37 8.92 8.51
N VAL A 79 0.51 10.23 8.35
CA VAL A 79 1.08 10.80 7.12
C VAL A 79 2.51 10.32 6.93
N SER A 80 3.29 10.26 8.00
CA SER A 80 4.67 9.80 7.95
C SER A 80 4.77 8.35 7.50
N MET A 81 3.87 7.49 8.00
CA MET A 81 3.85 6.09 7.59
C MET A 81 3.45 5.94 6.12
N CYS A 82 2.46 6.73 5.69
CA CYS A 82 2.06 6.75 4.29
C CYS A 82 3.22 7.20 3.40
N ARG A 83 3.92 8.24 3.81
CA ARG A 83 5.06 8.74 3.07
C ARG A 83 6.15 7.68 2.96
N THR A 84 6.45 6.99 4.06
CA THR A 84 7.44 5.91 4.05
C THR A 84 7.07 4.84 3.04
N PHE A 85 5.80 4.44 3.01
CA PHE A 85 5.31 3.45 2.05
C PHE A 85 5.44 3.95 0.61
N ILE A 86 5.01 5.18 0.34
CA ILE A 86 5.02 5.74 -1.01
C ILE A 86 6.45 5.94 -1.50
N GLU A 87 7.32 6.49 -0.66
CA GLU A 87 8.73 6.69 -1.02
C GLU A 87 9.45 5.36 -1.22
N GLY A 88 9.11 4.38 -0.40
CA GLY A 88 9.72 3.05 -0.51
C GLY A 88 9.30 2.31 -1.76
N THR A 89 8.08 2.53 -2.24
CA THR A 89 7.58 1.85 -3.44
C THR A 89 7.84 2.63 -4.71
N LEU A 90 7.50 3.91 -4.75
CA LEU A 90 7.62 4.73 -5.96
C LEU A 90 8.93 5.51 -6.03
N GLY A 91 9.42 5.98 -4.90
CA GLY A 91 10.64 6.78 -4.85
C GLY A 91 10.41 8.12 -4.17
N VAL A 92 11.49 8.70 -3.65
CA VAL A 92 11.45 9.98 -2.93
C VAL A 92 11.06 11.11 -3.88
N GLU A 93 11.65 11.14 -5.07
CA GLU A 93 11.35 12.18 -6.05
C GLU A 93 9.91 12.07 -6.54
N GLU A 94 9.44 10.85 -6.72
CA GLU A 94 8.07 10.57 -7.15
C GLU A 94 7.07 11.05 -6.10
N TYR A 95 7.35 10.83 -4.81
CA TYR A 95 6.51 11.36 -3.74
C TYR A 95 6.45 12.89 -3.83
N ARG A 96 7.59 13.52 -4.03
CA ARG A 96 7.66 14.97 -4.14
C ARG A 96 6.87 15.49 -5.33
N GLU A 97 6.94 14.80 -6.46
CA GLU A 97 6.16 15.16 -7.65
C GLU A 97 4.67 15.11 -7.39
N ILE A 98 4.22 14.07 -6.66
CA ILE A 98 2.80 13.87 -6.42
C ILE A 98 2.27 14.89 -5.41
N PHE A 99 2.99 15.11 -4.32
CA PHE A 99 2.50 15.92 -3.20
C PHE A 99 3.12 17.29 -3.09
N GLY A 100 4.14 17.62 -3.89
CA GLY A 100 4.83 18.89 -3.81
C GLY A 100 3.89 20.06 -4.02
N GLY A 101 3.94 21.04 -3.10
CA GLY A 101 3.08 22.20 -3.19
C GLY A 101 1.65 21.98 -2.71
N ARG A 102 1.28 20.78 -2.30
CA ARG A 102 -0.05 20.49 -1.77
C ARG A 102 -0.02 20.51 -0.25
N PRO A 103 -1.09 20.98 0.39
CA PRO A 103 -1.20 20.85 1.85
C PRO A 103 -1.21 19.39 2.27
N GLU A 104 -0.68 19.10 3.45
CA GLU A 104 -0.75 17.76 3.99
C GLU A 104 -2.20 17.35 4.16
N ASN A 105 -2.56 16.21 3.61
CA ASN A 105 -3.91 15.68 3.67
C ASN A 105 -3.83 14.18 3.91
N ILE A 106 -4.35 13.73 5.04
CA ILE A 106 -4.26 12.33 5.43
C ILE A 106 -5.06 11.43 4.51
N ASN A 107 -6.23 11.89 4.06
CA ASN A 107 -7.07 11.07 3.19
C ASN A 107 -6.41 10.84 1.83
N GLU A 108 -5.75 11.86 1.29
CA GLU A 108 -5.01 11.72 0.04
C GLU A 108 -3.87 10.72 0.18
N HIS A 109 -3.16 10.78 1.29
CA HIS A 109 -2.06 9.85 1.55
C HIS A 109 -2.55 8.41 1.71
N ILE A 110 -3.58 8.20 2.52
CA ILE A 110 -4.12 6.86 2.75
C ILE A 110 -4.69 6.30 1.45
N SER A 111 -5.42 7.11 0.70
CA SER A 111 -6.02 6.67 -0.56
C SER A 111 -4.96 6.25 -1.58
N LEU A 112 -3.87 7.01 -1.66
CA LEU A 112 -2.79 6.65 -2.58
C LEU A 112 -2.10 5.36 -2.15
N CYS A 113 -1.86 5.20 -0.85
CA CYS A 113 -1.28 3.96 -0.34
C CYS A 113 -2.16 2.76 -0.68
N ALA A 114 -3.47 2.88 -0.49
CA ALA A 114 -4.41 1.81 -0.80
C ALA A 114 -4.42 1.50 -2.31
N TYR A 115 -4.35 2.53 -3.13
CA TYR A 115 -4.29 2.35 -4.59
C TYR A 115 -3.03 1.60 -5.00
N ILE A 116 -1.86 2.03 -4.50
CA ILE A 116 -0.59 1.36 -4.81
C ILE A 116 -0.65 -0.09 -4.36
N TYR A 117 -1.11 -0.34 -3.14
CA TYR A 117 -1.22 -1.70 -2.61
C TYR A 117 -2.09 -2.56 -3.52
N GLY A 118 -3.25 -2.05 -3.92
CA GLY A 118 -4.17 -2.79 -4.78
C GLY A 118 -3.55 -3.13 -6.13
N GLU A 119 -2.82 -2.18 -6.71
CA GLU A 119 -2.18 -2.39 -8.01
C GLU A 119 -1.02 -3.40 -7.91
N VAL A 120 -0.22 -3.32 -6.85
CA VAL A 120 0.87 -4.27 -6.63
C VAL A 120 0.32 -5.69 -6.47
N MET A 121 -0.72 -5.84 -5.66
CA MET A 121 -1.31 -7.15 -5.41
C MET A 121 -2.01 -7.70 -6.65
N GLY A 122 -2.69 -6.85 -7.41
CA GLY A 122 -3.30 -7.26 -8.68
C GLY A 122 -2.25 -7.70 -9.69
N GLY A 123 -1.21 -6.91 -9.86
CA GLY A 123 -0.12 -7.25 -10.77
C GLY A 123 0.60 -8.53 -10.38
N ARG A 124 0.79 -8.75 -9.06
CA ARG A 124 1.41 -9.98 -8.59
C ARG A 124 0.59 -11.21 -9.00
N ARG A 125 -0.74 -11.11 -8.91
CA ARG A 125 -1.62 -12.19 -9.34
C ARG A 125 -1.46 -12.47 -10.83
N GLU A 126 -1.39 -11.42 -11.64
CA GLU A 126 -1.19 -11.56 -13.08
C GLU A 126 0.13 -12.25 -13.40
N VAL A 127 1.20 -11.91 -12.69
CA VAL A 127 2.50 -12.54 -12.90
C VAL A 127 2.41 -14.04 -12.61
N VAL A 128 1.77 -14.42 -11.52
CA VAL A 128 1.60 -15.82 -11.17
C VAL A 128 0.84 -16.55 -12.29
N GLU A 129 -0.22 -15.95 -12.80
CA GLU A 129 -1.04 -16.57 -13.83
C GLU A 129 -0.36 -16.64 -15.17
N GLN A 130 0.40 -15.62 -15.56
CA GLN A 130 0.98 -15.53 -16.90
C GLN A 130 2.35 -16.16 -17.03
N PHE A 131 3.15 -16.11 -15.99
CA PHE A 131 4.57 -16.44 -16.11
C PHE A 131 5.00 -17.71 -15.39
N LEU A 132 4.16 -18.27 -14.54
CA LEU A 132 4.48 -19.57 -13.96
C LEU A 132 4.27 -20.64 -15.02
N ILE A 133 5.16 -21.64 -15.04
CA ILE A 133 4.96 -22.76 -15.92
C ILE A 133 3.71 -23.53 -15.49
N PRO A 134 3.06 -24.22 -16.43
CA PRO A 134 1.78 -24.89 -16.12
C PRO A 134 1.82 -25.79 -14.90
N GLU A 135 2.90 -26.52 -14.70
CA GLU A 135 3.04 -27.42 -13.57
C GLU A 135 3.04 -26.66 -12.25
N LEU A 136 3.72 -25.51 -12.21
CA LEU A 136 3.76 -24.68 -11.01
C LEU A 136 2.40 -24.03 -10.75
N LYS A 137 1.73 -23.59 -11.82
CA LYS A 137 0.38 -23.04 -11.70
C LYS A 137 -0.56 -24.05 -11.09
N GLU A 138 -0.50 -25.29 -11.60
CA GLU A 138 -1.33 -26.36 -11.12
C GLU A 138 -1.02 -26.68 -9.65
N ALA A 139 0.27 -26.72 -9.31
CA ALA A 139 0.68 -26.97 -7.93
C ALA A 139 0.16 -25.89 -6.99
N VAL A 140 0.27 -24.62 -7.40
CA VAL A 140 -0.24 -23.49 -6.59
C VAL A 140 -1.74 -23.58 -6.44
N ALA A 141 -2.45 -23.90 -7.52
CA ALA A 141 -3.90 -24.03 -7.49
C ALA A 141 -4.34 -25.17 -6.57
N ASN A 142 -3.63 -26.30 -6.61
CA ASN A 142 -3.94 -27.44 -5.78
C ASN A 142 -3.73 -27.14 -4.29
N VAL A 143 -2.66 -26.41 -3.96
CA VAL A 143 -2.42 -26.00 -2.58
C VAL A 143 -3.56 -25.09 -2.11
N SER A 144 -3.95 -24.12 -2.93
CA SER A 144 -5.05 -23.24 -2.60
C SER A 144 -6.38 -23.99 -2.49
N GLY A 145 -6.60 -24.92 -3.41
CA GLY A 145 -7.79 -25.73 -3.39
C GLY A 145 -7.86 -26.64 -2.17
N ASN A 146 -6.74 -27.24 -1.82
CA ASN A 146 -6.68 -28.10 -0.64
C ASN A 146 -6.90 -27.31 0.64
N SER A 147 -6.36 -26.12 0.71
CA SER A 147 -6.63 -25.23 1.84
C SER A 147 -8.10 -24.95 1.98
N GLY A 148 -8.76 -24.69 0.89
CA GLY A 148 -10.17 -24.39 0.90
C GLY A 148 -10.99 -25.64 1.11
N ALA A 149 -10.53 -26.75 0.59
CA ALA A 149 -11.27 -27.94 0.67
C ALA A 149 -11.04 -28.73 1.91
N ALA A 150 -10.07 -28.40 2.60
CA ALA A 150 -9.80 -29.02 3.83
C ALA A 150 -10.53 -30.28 3.96
N GLY A 151 -10.88 -30.66 3.10
CA GLY A 151 -11.61 -31.61 3.12
C GLY A 151 -11.18 -32.85 3.01
N PRO A 152 -11.72 -33.50 3.35
CA PRO A 152 -11.35 -34.51 3.64
C PRO A 152 -11.31 -35.36 2.65
N ASP A 153 -11.32 -35.70 2.29
CA ASP A 153 -11.23 -36.59 1.60
C ASP A 153 -10.54 -37.30 1.74
#